data_17bcb61aeb17f1c2b2324455dedaee9b
#
_entry.id   17bcb61aeb17f1c2b2324455dedaee9b
#
_cell.length_a   1.000
_cell.length_b   1.000
_cell.length_c   1.000
_cell.angle_alpha   90.00
_cell.angle_beta   90.00
_cell.angle_gamma   90.00
#
_symmetry.space_group_name_H-M   'P 1'
#
loop_
_entity.id
_entity.type
_entity.pdbx_description
1 polymer ?
#
loop_
_entity_poly.entity_id
_entity_poly.type
_entity_poly.pdbx_seq_one_letter_code
_entity_poly.pdbx_strand_id
1 'polypeptide(L)'
;MSEESAPEIQRGNGSFTGPGGGNIFEHWWRPRNEARAAVILVHGLKDHGARYDHVGEWFAGHGYATHAFDLRGHGESAGERFFVASFDEYVDDLDTFVARVLEKEPGKPLFLLGHSMGGAVASLFVLLRKPDLEGLVLSAPALEPTANVSPVLIWLSGIISRFFPRAPVTKVDIKALSHLPEVIEAARKDPLSNERPAPARTGYEILRAMRRIRERSHELTLPILIMHGTGDHLTNPDGSKKLYKQAASEDKELKLYEGLYHELLNETEQERVLEDITLWLDERLR
;
A
#
# COMPACT_ATOMS: atom_id res chain seq x y z
N MET A 1 -5.94 -32.39 -25.42
CA MET A 1 -5.80 -31.10 -24.72
C MET A 1 -6.02 -31.40 -23.26
N SER A 2 -4.93 -31.52 -22.49
CA SER A 2 -5.00 -31.66 -21.03
C SER A 2 -5.58 -30.35 -20.47
N GLU A 3 -6.69 -30.43 -19.75
CA GLU A 3 -7.12 -29.31 -18.88
C GLU A 3 -5.96 -29.04 -17.92
N GLU A 4 -5.26 -27.92 -18.15
CA GLU A 4 -4.34 -27.39 -17.16
C GLU A 4 -5.20 -27.00 -15.97
N SER A 5 -5.19 -27.83 -14.93
CA SER A 5 -5.89 -27.52 -13.67
C SER A 5 -5.35 -26.19 -13.16
N ALA A 6 -6.25 -25.27 -12.82
CA ALA A 6 -5.89 -24.01 -12.18
C ALA A 6 -4.87 -24.27 -11.06
N PRO A 7 -3.84 -23.44 -10.93
CA PRO A 7 -2.80 -23.64 -9.93
C PRO A 7 -3.45 -23.69 -8.53
N GLU A 8 -3.23 -24.79 -7.80
CA GLU A 8 -3.70 -24.90 -6.42
C GLU A 8 -2.94 -23.89 -5.55
N ILE A 9 -3.67 -22.90 -5.03
CA ILE A 9 -3.15 -21.84 -4.18
C ILE A 9 -3.40 -22.20 -2.73
N GLN A 10 -2.39 -22.02 -1.89
CA GLN A 10 -2.51 -22.07 -0.43
C GLN A 10 -2.68 -20.67 0.11
N ARG A 11 -3.61 -20.46 1.03
CA ARG A 11 -3.84 -19.19 1.71
C ARG A 11 -4.13 -19.38 3.18
N GLY A 12 -3.85 -18.37 3.96
CA GLY A 12 -4.14 -18.36 5.39
C GLY A 12 -3.90 -17.01 6.01
N ASN A 13 -4.09 -16.97 7.30
CA ASN A 13 -3.87 -15.78 8.12
C ASN A 13 -3.21 -16.16 9.44
N GLY A 14 -2.79 -15.16 10.17
CA GLY A 14 -2.15 -15.31 11.47
C GLY A 14 -2.00 -13.97 12.16
N SER A 15 -1.13 -13.93 13.13
CA SER A 15 -0.78 -12.67 13.78
C SER A 15 0.61 -12.71 14.37
N PHE A 16 1.18 -11.54 14.61
CA PHE A 16 2.46 -11.38 15.28
C PHE A 16 2.41 -10.17 16.23
N THR A 17 3.35 -10.11 17.16
CA THR A 17 3.47 -8.95 18.03
C THR A 17 4.27 -7.86 17.34
N GLY A 18 3.62 -6.73 17.06
CA GLY A 18 4.28 -5.56 16.49
C GLY A 18 5.09 -4.77 17.51
N PRO A 19 5.90 -3.80 17.08
CA PRO A 19 6.58 -2.87 17.95
C PRO A 19 5.59 -2.17 18.90
N GLY A 20 5.93 -2.15 20.22
CA GLY A 20 5.03 -1.62 21.25
C GLY A 20 4.02 -2.63 21.80
N GLY A 21 4.07 -3.91 21.40
CA GLY A 21 3.32 -5.01 22.02
C GLY A 21 1.90 -5.24 21.47
N GLY A 22 1.48 -4.47 20.45
CA GLY A 22 0.18 -4.67 19.79
C GLY A 22 0.17 -5.89 18.89
N ASN A 23 -0.98 -6.60 18.82
CA ASN A 23 -1.17 -7.71 17.88
C ASN A 23 -1.40 -7.16 16.49
N ILE A 24 -0.61 -7.60 15.51
CA ILE A 24 -0.71 -7.25 14.09
C ILE A 24 -1.22 -8.49 13.34
N PHE A 25 -2.30 -8.34 12.59
CA PHE A 25 -2.89 -9.42 11.81
C PHE A 25 -2.21 -9.52 10.46
N GLU A 26 -1.95 -10.78 9.99
CA GLU A 26 -1.27 -11.05 8.72
C GLU A 26 -2.10 -11.99 7.84
N HIS A 27 -1.96 -11.81 6.53
CA HIS A 27 -2.54 -12.64 5.49
C HIS A 27 -1.43 -13.16 4.58
N TRP A 28 -1.62 -14.34 3.99
CA TRP A 28 -0.68 -14.86 3.00
C TRP A 28 -1.36 -15.74 1.96
N TRP A 29 -0.80 -15.70 0.75
CA TRP A 29 -1.19 -16.52 -0.41
C TRP A 29 0.08 -17.07 -1.03
N ARG A 30 0.15 -18.36 -1.27
CA ARG A 30 1.34 -19.02 -1.78
C ARG A 30 1.00 -19.98 -2.91
N PRO A 31 1.87 -20.14 -3.93
CA PRO A 31 1.78 -21.26 -4.85
C PRO A 31 1.95 -22.58 -4.08
N ARG A 32 1.37 -23.65 -4.58
CA ARG A 32 1.58 -24.98 -4.03
C ARG A 32 3.04 -25.44 -4.12
N ASN A 33 3.69 -25.05 -5.23
CA ASN A 33 5.10 -25.31 -5.47
C ASN A 33 5.96 -24.23 -4.76
N GLU A 34 7.26 -24.40 -4.82
CA GLU A 34 8.19 -23.42 -4.30
C GLU A 34 8.01 -22.07 -5.00
N ALA A 35 7.86 -21.00 -4.21
CA ALA A 35 7.72 -19.65 -4.73
C ALA A 35 9.03 -19.16 -5.37
N ARG A 36 8.92 -18.42 -6.47
CA ARG A 36 10.07 -17.79 -7.18
C ARG A 36 10.61 -16.59 -6.42
N ALA A 37 9.70 -15.83 -5.81
CA ALA A 37 9.97 -14.64 -5.03
C ALA A 37 8.83 -14.37 -4.07
N ALA A 38 9.01 -13.42 -3.16
CA ALA A 38 7.98 -12.93 -2.26
C ALA A 38 7.57 -11.49 -2.59
N VAL A 39 6.29 -11.18 -2.38
CA VAL A 39 5.72 -9.83 -2.49
C VAL A 39 5.06 -9.47 -1.16
N ILE A 40 5.47 -8.37 -0.55
CA ILE A 40 4.77 -7.79 0.60
C ILE A 40 3.83 -6.70 0.09
N LEU A 41 2.54 -6.78 0.46
CA LEU A 41 1.51 -5.81 0.14
C LEU A 41 1.16 -4.98 1.38
N VAL A 42 1.18 -3.65 1.21
CA VAL A 42 0.82 -2.67 2.26
C VAL A 42 -0.39 -1.88 1.79
N HIS A 43 -1.51 -2.05 2.49
CA HIS A 43 -2.81 -1.44 2.16
C HIS A 43 -2.91 0.05 2.51
N GLY A 44 -3.98 0.71 2.06
CA GLY A 44 -4.26 2.12 2.25
C GLY A 44 -4.94 2.49 3.57
N LEU A 45 -5.28 3.79 3.72
CA LEU A 45 -6.06 4.29 4.85
C LEU A 45 -7.49 3.73 4.79
N LYS A 46 -8.01 3.24 5.92
CA LYS A 46 -9.34 2.65 6.06
C LYS A 46 -9.57 1.39 5.23
N ASP A 47 -8.49 0.68 4.97
CA ASP A 47 -8.40 -0.52 4.19
C ASP A 47 -7.84 -1.66 5.05
N HIS A 48 -7.69 -2.87 4.53
CA HIS A 48 -7.09 -4.02 5.21
C HIS A 48 -6.71 -5.13 4.22
N GLY A 49 -5.87 -6.07 4.67
CA GLY A 49 -5.27 -7.11 3.83
C GLY A 49 -6.27 -8.02 3.14
N ALA A 50 -7.40 -8.38 3.78
CA ALA A 50 -8.38 -9.29 3.17
C ALA A 50 -9.06 -8.72 1.90
N ARG A 51 -9.03 -7.41 1.67
CA ARG A 51 -9.54 -6.81 0.42
C ARG A 51 -8.66 -7.12 -0.80
N TYR A 52 -7.49 -7.70 -0.58
CA TYR A 52 -6.52 -8.06 -1.62
C TYR A 52 -6.45 -9.57 -1.87
N ASP A 53 -7.46 -10.36 -1.48
CA ASP A 53 -7.51 -11.80 -1.72
C ASP A 53 -7.25 -12.14 -3.18
N HIS A 54 -7.94 -11.48 -4.12
CA HIS A 54 -7.77 -11.67 -5.56
C HIS A 54 -6.37 -11.30 -6.07
N VAL A 55 -5.72 -10.28 -5.48
CA VAL A 55 -4.34 -9.88 -5.82
C VAL A 55 -3.36 -10.94 -5.33
N GLY A 56 -3.54 -11.42 -4.09
CA GLY A 56 -2.74 -12.50 -3.52
C GLY A 56 -2.86 -13.79 -4.31
N GLU A 57 -4.09 -14.15 -4.71
CA GLU A 57 -4.37 -15.32 -5.54
C GLU A 57 -3.77 -15.18 -6.94
N TRP A 58 -3.87 -13.99 -7.55
CA TRP A 58 -3.22 -13.68 -8.82
C TRP A 58 -1.71 -13.93 -8.77
N PHE A 59 -1.01 -13.34 -7.83
CA PHE A 59 0.42 -13.49 -7.71
C PHE A 59 0.83 -14.91 -7.33
N ALA A 60 0.07 -15.59 -6.48
CA ALA A 60 0.31 -17.01 -6.16
C ALA A 60 0.16 -17.90 -7.40
N GLY A 61 -0.84 -17.61 -8.26
CA GLY A 61 -1.00 -18.27 -9.56
C GLY A 61 0.18 -18.07 -10.51
N HIS A 62 0.91 -16.96 -10.35
CA HIS A 62 2.11 -16.63 -11.12
C HIS A 62 3.43 -17.01 -10.42
N GLY A 63 3.35 -17.79 -9.33
CA GLY A 63 4.52 -18.33 -8.64
C GLY A 63 5.15 -17.41 -7.59
N TYR A 64 4.45 -16.39 -7.12
CA TYR A 64 4.90 -15.51 -6.04
C TYR A 64 4.24 -15.86 -4.71
N ALA A 65 5.01 -15.85 -3.62
CA ALA A 65 4.44 -15.85 -2.28
C ALA A 65 4.03 -14.42 -1.91
N THR A 66 2.75 -14.18 -1.70
CA THR A 66 2.24 -12.85 -1.32
C THR A 66 1.95 -12.81 0.17
N HIS A 67 2.40 -11.78 0.84
CA HIS A 67 2.19 -11.53 2.25
C HIS A 67 1.62 -10.13 2.45
N ALA A 68 0.59 -9.99 3.25
CA ALA A 68 0.01 -8.72 3.64
C ALA A 68 -0.20 -8.69 5.15
N PHE A 69 -0.29 -7.50 5.72
CA PHE A 69 -0.66 -7.33 7.12
C PHE A 69 -1.60 -6.14 7.26
N ASP A 70 -2.46 -6.18 8.25
CA ASP A 70 -3.31 -5.06 8.58
C ASP A 70 -2.49 -4.04 9.39
N LEU A 71 -2.36 -2.82 8.88
CA LEU A 71 -1.69 -1.74 9.58
C LEU A 71 -2.35 -1.52 10.95
N ARG A 72 -1.58 -1.15 11.98
CA ARG A 72 -2.14 -0.85 13.31
C ARG A 72 -3.37 0.07 13.21
N GLY A 73 -4.41 -0.24 13.98
CA GLY A 73 -5.69 0.47 13.93
C GLY A 73 -6.53 0.21 12.68
N HIS A 74 -6.14 -0.74 11.82
CA HIS A 74 -6.89 -1.16 10.63
C HIS A 74 -7.19 -2.67 10.71
N GLY A 75 -8.15 -3.12 9.89
CA GLY A 75 -8.50 -4.53 9.78
C GLY A 75 -8.71 -5.20 11.13
N GLU A 76 -8.10 -6.35 11.32
CA GLU A 76 -8.09 -7.14 12.56
C GLU A 76 -6.91 -6.80 13.48
N SER A 77 -6.03 -5.86 13.09
CA SER A 77 -4.89 -5.44 13.91
C SER A 77 -5.33 -4.59 15.09
N ALA A 78 -4.58 -4.74 16.19
CA ALA A 78 -4.76 -3.94 17.39
C ALA A 78 -4.51 -2.44 17.14
N GLY A 79 -5.03 -1.62 18.03
CA GLY A 79 -4.90 -0.16 18.01
C GLY A 79 -6.24 0.55 17.94
N GLU A 80 -6.21 1.85 18.16
CA GLU A 80 -7.39 2.70 18.00
C GLU A 80 -7.73 2.85 16.51
N ARG A 81 -8.99 2.65 16.15
CA ARG A 81 -9.43 2.61 14.75
C ARG A 81 -8.98 3.86 13.96
N PHE A 82 -8.18 3.62 12.91
CA PHE A 82 -7.59 4.62 11.99
C PHE A 82 -6.68 5.66 12.66
N PHE A 83 -6.28 5.45 13.91
CA PHE A 83 -5.41 6.36 14.64
C PHE A 83 -3.96 5.86 14.63
N VAL A 84 -3.04 6.79 14.35
CA VAL A 84 -1.60 6.61 14.56
C VAL A 84 -1.05 7.85 15.23
N ALA A 85 -0.21 7.71 16.23
CA ALA A 85 0.41 8.84 16.92
C ALA A 85 1.58 9.43 16.14
N SER A 86 2.32 8.57 15.42
CA SER A 86 3.39 8.95 14.49
C SER A 86 3.36 8.02 13.28
N PHE A 87 3.62 8.56 12.08
CA PHE A 87 3.71 7.74 10.86
C PHE A 87 4.86 6.73 10.91
N ASP A 88 5.88 7.00 11.72
CA ASP A 88 7.00 6.08 11.93
C ASP A 88 6.56 4.76 12.57
N GLU A 89 5.43 4.73 13.30
CA GLU A 89 4.87 3.49 13.84
C GLU A 89 4.43 2.51 12.75
N TYR A 90 3.91 3.00 11.62
CA TYR A 90 3.62 2.15 10.45
C TYR A 90 4.90 1.63 9.79
N VAL A 91 5.95 2.45 9.75
CA VAL A 91 7.27 2.05 9.24
C VAL A 91 7.89 0.96 10.11
N ASP A 92 7.79 1.07 11.42
CA ASP A 92 8.31 0.09 12.38
C ASP A 92 7.54 -1.25 12.30
N ASP A 93 6.21 -1.19 12.11
CA ASP A 93 5.40 -2.39 11.88
C ASP A 93 5.82 -3.10 10.58
N LEU A 94 6.01 -2.34 9.49
CA LEU A 94 6.48 -2.88 8.22
C LEU A 94 7.89 -3.47 8.34
N ASP A 95 8.80 -2.83 9.07
CA ASP A 95 10.16 -3.34 9.32
C ASP A 95 10.13 -4.72 10.01
N THR A 96 9.30 -4.84 11.05
CA THR A 96 9.07 -6.11 11.74
C THR A 96 8.46 -7.16 10.82
N PHE A 97 7.50 -6.76 9.98
CA PHE A 97 6.84 -7.67 9.05
C PHE A 97 7.78 -8.15 7.94
N VAL A 98 8.63 -7.27 7.40
CA VAL A 98 9.66 -7.63 6.41
C VAL A 98 10.61 -8.69 6.97
N ALA A 99 11.14 -8.48 8.18
CA ALA A 99 12.00 -9.46 8.83
C ALA A 99 11.30 -10.82 8.98
N ARG A 100 10.02 -10.82 9.35
CA ARG A 100 9.21 -12.02 9.50
C ARG A 100 8.98 -12.74 8.15
N VAL A 101 8.76 -11.99 7.07
CA VAL A 101 8.59 -12.58 5.73
C VAL A 101 9.91 -13.20 5.25
N LEU A 102 11.05 -12.55 5.47
CA LEU A 102 12.36 -13.10 5.14
C LEU A 102 12.66 -14.42 5.88
N GLU A 103 12.17 -14.58 7.12
CA GLU A 103 12.26 -15.86 7.85
C GLU A 103 11.38 -16.95 7.25
N LYS A 104 10.18 -16.59 6.71
CA LYS A 104 9.24 -17.52 6.07
C LYS A 104 9.63 -17.91 4.66
N GLU A 105 10.31 -17.02 3.93
CA GLU A 105 10.73 -17.13 2.54
C GLU A 105 12.27 -17.03 2.40
N PRO A 106 13.04 -17.91 3.04
CA PRO A 106 14.49 -17.76 3.13
C PRO A 106 15.15 -17.81 1.75
N GLY A 107 16.00 -16.81 1.47
CA GLY A 107 16.76 -16.72 0.23
C GLY A 107 15.94 -16.34 -1.01
N LYS A 108 14.67 -15.96 -0.85
CA LYS A 108 13.83 -15.51 -1.96
C LYS A 108 14.02 -14.01 -2.18
N PRO A 109 14.08 -13.58 -3.47
CA PRO A 109 13.95 -12.17 -3.82
C PRO A 109 12.67 -11.58 -3.23
N LEU A 110 12.74 -10.35 -2.69
CA LEU A 110 11.62 -9.70 -2.02
C LEU A 110 11.26 -8.39 -2.72
N PHE A 111 9.99 -8.26 -3.07
CA PHE A 111 9.39 -7.03 -3.59
C PHE A 111 8.43 -6.43 -2.57
N LEU A 112 8.28 -5.12 -2.60
CA LEU A 112 7.35 -4.38 -1.76
C LEU A 112 6.33 -3.65 -2.63
N LEU A 113 5.04 -3.90 -2.41
CA LEU A 113 3.92 -3.23 -3.08
C LEU A 113 3.15 -2.40 -2.06
N GLY A 114 3.05 -1.10 -2.27
CA GLY A 114 2.26 -0.20 -1.41
C GLY A 114 1.16 0.51 -2.18
N HIS A 115 -0.08 0.45 -1.67
CA HIS A 115 -1.22 1.16 -2.23
C HIS A 115 -1.59 2.37 -1.37
N SER A 116 -1.83 3.52 -2.00
CA SER A 116 -2.34 4.74 -1.33
C SER A 116 -1.46 5.17 -0.15
N MET A 117 -2.01 5.25 1.08
CA MET A 117 -1.23 5.47 2.32
C MET A 117 -0.15 4.39 2.50
N GLY A 118 -0.43 3.14 2.15
CA GLY A 118 0.56 2.06 2.15
C GLY A 118 1.73 2.33 1.20
N GLY A 119 1.49 3.03 0.09
CA GLY A 119 2.55 3.52 -0.81
C GLY A 119 3.44 4.57 -0.14
N ALA A 120 2.87 5.44 0.70
CA ALA A 120 3.67 6.37 1.51
C ALA A 120 4.44 5.63 2.62
N VAL A 121 3.85 4.61 3.26
CA VAL A 121 4.53 3.76 4.25
C VAL A 121 5.72 3.04 3.61
N ALA A 122 5.49 2.37 2.47
CA ALA A 122 6.51 1.65 1.72
C ALA A 122 7.67 2.57 1.26
N SER A 123 7.33 3.74 0.70
CA SER A 123 8.33 4.74 0.28
C SER A 123 9.18 5.24 1.45
N LEU A 124 8.53 5.57 2.56
CA LEU A 124 9.24 6.07 3.75
C LEU A 124 10.08 4.97 4.41
N PHE A 125 9.58 3.73 4.43
CA PHE A 125 10.33 2.56 4.89
C PHE A 125 11.63 2.38 4.11
N VAL A 126 11.56 2.37 2.78
CA VAL A 126 12.75 2.24 1.92
C VAL A 126 13.75 3.37 2.18
N LEU A 127 13.28 4.61 2.30
CA LEU A 127 14.14 5.78 2.59
C LEU A 127 14.81 5.73 3.96
N LEU A 128 14.13 5.19 4.98
CA LEU A 128 14.62 5.19 6.35
C LEU A 128 15.41 3.94 6.73
N ARG A 129 15.04 2.78 6.21
CA ARG A 129 15.62 1.48 6.59
C ARG A 129 16.58 0.93 5.54
N LYS A 130 16.46 1.37 4.27
CA LYS A 130 17.29 0.90 3.13
C LYS A 130 17.34 -0.62 3.07
N PRO A 131 16.16 -1.30 3.07
CA PRO A 131 16.09 -2.75 3.04
C PRO A 131 16.68 -3.31 1.75
N ASP A 132 17.13 -4.57 1.82
CA ASP A 132 17.52 -5.33 0.64
C ASP A 132 16.26 -5.84 -0.07
N LEU A 133 15.83 -5.13 -1.11
CA LEU A 133 14.65 -5.43 -1.92
C LEU A 133 15.01 -5.43 -3.41
N GLU A 134 14.42 -6.35 -4.15
CA GLU A 134 14.53 -6.39 -5.62
C GLU A 134 13.78 -5.22 -6.28
N GLY A 135 12.75 -4.69 -5.64
CA GLY A 135 12.05 -3.53 -6.15
C GLY A 135 10.86 -3.07 -5.31
N LEU A 136 10.42 -1.86 -5.62
CA LEU A 136 9.29 -1.17 -5.01
C LEU A 136 8.19 -0.90 -6.04
N VAL A 137 6.98 -1.37 -5.78
CA VAL A 137 5.78 -1.09 -6.58
C VAL A 137 4.87 -0.15 -5.81
N LEU A 138 4.47 0.96 -6.41
CA LEU A 138 3.60 1.96 -5.82
C LEU A 138 2.31 2.11 -6.64
N SER A 139 1.18 1.77 -6.05
CA SER A 139 -0.16 1.91 -6.65
C SER A 139 -0.88 3.11 -6.05
N ALA A 140 -1.15 4.14 -6.86
CA ALA A 140 -1.82 5.38 -6.47
C ALA A 140 -1.29 5.97 -5.14
N PRO A 141 0.05 6.09 -4.95
CA PRO A 141 0.65 6.37 -3.64
C PRO A 141 0.28 7.77 -3.14
N ALA A 142 0.07 7.90 -1.82
CA ALA A 142 -0.21 9.15 -1.16
C ALA A 142 1.10 9.97 -0.97
N LEU A 143 1.51 10.71 -2.01
CA LEU A 143 2.78 11.44 -2.06
C LEU A 143 2.61 12.96 -2.02
N GLU A 144 1.46 13.46 -2.48
CA GLU A 144 1.08 14.87 -2.41
C GLU A 144 -0.38 15.04 -2.01
N PRO A 145 -0.72 16.14 -1.30
CA PRO A 145 -2.11 16.49 -1.06
C PRO A 145 -2.85 16.71 -2.39
N THR A 146 -4.14 16.39 -2.41
CA THR A 146 -4.98 16.76 -3.55
C THR A 146 -5.05 18.29 -3.69
N ALA A 147 -5.31 18.77 -4.92
CA ALA A 147 -5.33 20.20 -5.23
C ALA A 147 -6.33 21.03 -4.39
N ASN A 148 -7.34 20.36 -3.81
CA ASN A 148 -8.37 20.99 -2.98
C ASN A 148 -7.91 21.29 -1.53
N VAL A 149 -6.73 20.83 -1.11
CA VAL A 149 -6.22 21.05 0.25
C VAL A 149 -5.37 22.31 0.26
N SER A 150 -5.92 23.41 0.81
CA SER A 150 -5.19 24.68 0.85
C SER A 150 -3.97 24.63 1.81
N PRO A 151 -2.90 25.43 1.55
CA PRO A 151 -1.75 25.52 2.46
C PRO A 151 -2.14 25.96 3.87
N VAL A 152 -3.17 26.79 4.01
CA VAL A 152 -3.69 27.24 5.32
C VAL A 152 -4.30 26.05 6.07
N LEU A 153 -5.04 25.17 5.38
CA LEU A 153 -5.61 23.98 6.00
C LEU A 153 -4.52 22.99 6.44
N ILE A 154 -3.45 22.84 5.64
CA ILE A 154 -2.29 22.03 6.01
C ILE A 154 -1.62 22.59 7.28
N TRP A 155 -1.46 23.90 7.39
CA TRP A 155 -0.89 24.54 8.58
C TRP A 155 -1.81 24.37 9.80
N LEU A 156 -3.11 24.60 9.65
CA LEU A 156 -4.12 24.40 10.70
C LEU A 156 -4.19 22.95 11.17
N SER A 157 -3.99 21.99 10.26
CA SER A 157 -4.00 20.56 10.61
C SER A 157 -2.99 20.21 11.70
N GLY A 158 -1.84 20.88 11.73
CA GLY A 158 -0.83 20.72 12.78
C GLY A 158 -1.34 21.16 14.15
N ILE A 159 -2.06 22.28 14.21
CA ILE A 159 -2.66 22.82 15.45
C ILE A 159 -3.78 21.88 15.92
N ILE A 160 -4.69 21.51 15.01
CA ILE A 160 -5.82 20.62 15.33
C ILE A 160 -5.28 19.25 15.81
N SER A 161 -4.29 18.70 15.11
CA SER A 161 -3.63 17.45 15.45
C SER A 161 -3.01 17.47 16.85
N ARG A 162 -2.46 18.63 17.27
CA ARG A 162 -1.82 18.78 18.59
C ARG A 162 -2.83 18.83 19.74
N PHE A 163 -3.90 19.61 19.59
CA PHE A 163 -4.86 19.87 20.66
C PHE A 163 -6.07 18.95 20.62
N PHE A 164 -6.45 18.47 19.44
CA PHE A 164 -7.60 17.61 19.19
C PHE A 164 -7.22 16.41 18.29
N PRO A 165 -6.26 15.57 18.71
CA PRO A 165 -5.68 14.52 17.85
C PRO A 165 -6.70 13.50 17.33
N ARG A 166 -7.80 13.29 18.08
CA ARG A 166 -8.88 12.35 17.75
C ARG A 166 -10.07 13.00 17.03
N ALA A 167 -10.00 14.29 16.73
CA ALA A 167 -11.08 14.95 15.99
C ALA A 167 -11.27 14.27 14.62
N PRO A 168 -12.51 13.91 14.25
CA PRO A 168 -12.81 13.17 13.02
C PRO A 168 -12.83 14.14 11.82
N VAL A 169 -11.69 14.31 11.14
CA VAL A 169 -11.54 15.34 10.08
C VAL A 169 -11.24 14.78 8.70
N THR A 170 -10.61 13.62 8.58
CA THR A 170 -10.19 13.06 7.30
C THR A 170 -11.24 12.11 6.75
N LYS A 171 -12.02 12.57 5.78
CA LYS A 171 -13.01 11.76 5.05
C LYS A 171 -12.38 11.17 3.79
N VAL A 172 -12.70 9.92 3.50
CA VAL A 172 -12.42 9.27 2.22
C VAL A 172 -13.76 9.16 1.49
N ASP A 173 -13.84 9.71 0.27
CA ASP A 173 -15.03 9.53 -0.56
C ASP A 173 -14.96 8.14 -1.21
N ILE A 174 -15.77 7.22 -0.70
CA ILE A 174 -15.80 5.84 -1.22
C ILE A 174 -16.24 5.76 -2.68
N LYS A 175 -16.94 6.75 -3.21
CA LYS A 175 -17.33 6.79 -4.63
C LYS A 175 -16.17 7.09 -5.56
N ALA A 176 -15.07 7.60 -5.01
CA ALA A 176 -13.84 7.88 -5.76
C ALA A 176 -12.82 6.72 -5.70
N LEU A 177 -13.20 5.58 -5.10
CA LEU A 177 -12.33 4.40 -5.02
C LEU A 177 -12.19 3.72 -6.40
N SER A 178 -13.31 3.46 -7.07
CA SER A 178 -13.37 2.69 -8.31
C SER A 178 -14.60 3.07 -9.13
N HIS A 179 -14.59 2.76 -10.42
CA HIS A 179 -15.78 2.83 -11.30
C HIS A 179 -16.76 1.69 -11.04
N LEU A 180 -16.33 0.61 -10.38
CA LEU A 180 -17.13 -0.59 -10.17
C LEU A 180 -18.08 -0.39 -8.97
N PRO A 181 -19.42 -0.41 -9.15
CA PRO A 181 -20.37 -0.25 -8.07
C PRO A 181 -20.25 -1.31 -6.97
N GLU A 182 -19.86 -2.54 -7.34
CA GLU A 182 -19.64 -3.65 -6.42
C GLU A 182 -18.47 -3.39 -5.47
N VAL A 183 -17.39 -2.74 -5.92
CA VAL A 183 -16.25 -2.35 -5.07
C VAL A 183 -16.67 -1.28 -4.07
N ILE A 184 -17.44 -0.28 -4.53
CA ILE A 184 -17.99 0.79 -3.67
C ILE A 184 -18.92 0.19 -2.61
N GLU A 185 -19.80 -0.72 -3.01
CA GLU A 185 -20.77 -1.33 -2.10
C GLU A 185 -20.10 -2.29 -1.11
N ALA A 186 -19.07 -3.04 -1.55
CA ALA A 186 -18.25 -3.86 -0.67
C ALA A 186 -17.56 -3.00 0.40
N ALA A 187 -16.91 -1.90 0.00
CA ALA A 187 -16.27 -0.97 0.92
C ALA A 187 -17.27 -0.32 1.90
N ARG A 188 -18.52 -0.04 1.45
CA ARG A 188 -19.57 0.52 2.30
C ARG A 188 -20.06 -0.46 3.37
N LYS A 189 -20.19 -1.74 3.00
CA LYS A 189 -20.70 -2.80 3.90
C LYS A 189 -19.65 -3.36 4.83
N ASP A 190 -18.39 -3.10 4.55
CA ASP A 190 -17.27 -3.66 5.31
C ASP A 190 -17.20 -3.02 6.72
N PRO A 191 -17.41 -3.80 7.79
CA PRO A 191 -17.35 -3.30 9.15
C PRO A 191 -15.95 -2.85 9.56
N LEU A 192 -14.89 -3.35 8.89
CA LEU A 192 -13.50 -3.01 9.17
C LEU A 192 -13.07 -1.70 8.50
N SER A 193 -13.72 -1.33 7.41
CA SER A 193 -13.40 -0.12 6.62
C SER A 193 -14.27 1.09 6.96
N ASN A 194 -15.38 0.97 7.60
CA ASN A 194 -16.45 1.92 7.94
C ASN A 194 -16.30 3.39 7.46
N GLU A 195 -17.40 4.15 7.39
CA GLU A 195 -17.42 5.53 6.86
C GLU A 195 -16.96 6.62 7.87
N ARG A 196 -16.54 6.24 9.08
CA ARG A 196 -16.09 7.24 10.07
C ARG A 196 -14.88 7.99 9.57
N PRO A 197 -14.83 9.32 9.68
CA PRO A 197 -13.63 10.08 9.30
C PRO A 197 -12.42 9.62 10.13
N ALA A 198 -11.26 9.55 9.48
CA ALA A 198 -10.02 9.27 10.20
C ALA A 198 -9.63 10.46 11.10
N PRO A 199 -8.93 10.20 12.22
CA PRO A 199 -8.54 11.21 13.19
C PRO A 199 -7.60 12.28 12.60
N ALA A 200 -7.66 13.49 13.16
CA ALA A 200 -6.83 14.63 12.76
C ALA A 200 -5.33 14.33 12.86
N ARG A 201 -4.91 13.57 13.87
CA ARG A 201 -3.52 13.15 14.01
C ARG A 201 -3.06 12.33 12.80
N THR A 202 -3.83 11.33 12.40
CA THR A 202 -3.49 10.47 11.26
C THR A 202 -3.40 11.26 9.96
N GLY A 203 -4.37 12.15 9.70
CA GLY A 203 -4.31 13.02 8.52
C GLY A 203 -3.07 13.91 8.51
N TYR A 204 -2.72 14.50 9.65
CA TYR A 204 -1.51 15.32 9.78
C TYR A 204 -0.23 14.49 9.59
N GLU A 205 -0.16 13.29 10.15
CA GLU A 205 1.00 12.40 10.02
C GLU A 205 1.19 11.93 8.57
N ILE A 206 0.10 11.69 7.82
CA ILE A 206 0.17 11.43 6.38
C ILE A 206 0.78 12.64 5.63
N LEU A 207 0.34 13.86 5.90
CA LEU A 207 0.90 15.07 5.28
C LEU A 207 2.40 15.25 5.63
N ARG A 208 2.80 14.91 6.85
CA ARG A 208 4.21 14.91 7.26
C ARG A 208 5.02 13.86 6.48
N ALA A 209 4.48 12.66 6.32
CA ALA A 209 5.12 11.60 5.55
C ALA A 209 5.31 12.01 4.08
N MET A 210 4.27 12.55 3.44
CA MET A 210 4.35 13.10 2.08
C MET A 210 5.50 14.11 1.93
N ARG A 211 5.62 15.04 2.89
CA ARG A 211 6.71 16.02 2.90
C ARG A 211 8.08 15.35 3.03
N ARG A 212 8.24 14.43 4.00
CA ARG A 212 9.51 13.70 4.23
C ARG A 212 9.93 12.91 3.00
N ILE A 213 8.99 12.23 2.33
CA ILE A 213 9.25 11.48 1.10
C ILE A 213 9.71 12.42 0.00
N ARG A 214 9.01 13.54 -0.22
CA ARG A 214 9.38 14.54 -1.24
C ARG A 214 10.77 15.11 -1.02
N GLU A 215 11.13 15.44 0.22
CA GLU A 215 12.43 16.00 0.57
C GLU A 215 13.59 15.00 0.32
N ARG A 216 13.30 13.69 0.37
CA ARG A 216 14.29 12.62 0.27
C ARG A 216 14.13 11.72 -0.97
N SER A 217 13.20 12.02 -1.86
CA SER A 217 12.91 11.20 -3.04
C SER A 217 14.15 10.92 -3.92
N HIS A 218 15.12 11.84 -3.93
CA HIS A 218 16.41 11.68 -4.61
C HIS A 218 17.33 10.62 -3.98
N GLU A 219 16.97 10.05 -2.83
CA GLU A 219 17.69 8.94 -2.19
C GLU A 219 17.15 7.56 -2.62
N LEU A 220 16.02 7.51 -3.35
CA LEU A 220 15.46 6.25 -3.86
C LEU A 220 16.28 5.75 -5.06
N THR A 221 17.01 4.66 -4.87
CA THR A 221 17.94 4.09 -5.87
C THR A 221 17.55 2.69 -6.32
N LEU A 222 16.67 1.99 -5.59
CA LEU A 222 16.20 0.65 -5.97
C LEU A 222 15.26 0.71 -7.18
N PRO A 223 15.08 -0.41 -7.92
CA PRO A 223 14.09 -0.51 -8.98
C PRO A 223 12.70 -0.09 -8.48
N ILE A 224 12.00 0.77 -9.25
CA ILE A 224 10.70 1.30 -8.83
C ILE A 224 9.68 1.38 -9.97
N LEU A 225 8.53 0.75 -9.78
CA LEU A 225 7.33 0.91 -10.60
C LEU A 225 6.34 1.83 -9.88
N ILE A 226 5.95 2.92 -10.52
CA ILE A 226 4.96 3.85 -9.99
C ILE A 226 3.74 3.79 -10.91
N MET A 227 2.56 3.54 -10.35
CA MET A 227 1.30 3.42 -11.07
C MET A 227 0.26 4.39 -10.52
N HIS A 228 -0.51 5.05 -11.41
CA HIS A 228 -1.55 5.98 -10.97
C HIS A 228 -2.68 6.08 -12.00
N GLY A 229 -3.92 6.14 -11.54
CA GLY A 229 -5.08 6.46 -12.37
C GLY A 229 -5.16 7.97 -12.64
N THR A 230 -5.36 8.39 -13.89
CA THR A 230 -5.45 9.84 -14.20
C THR A 230 -6.74 10.48 -13.69
N GLY A 231 -7.77 9.66 -13.39
CA GLY A 231 -9.04 10.06 -12.78
C GLY A 231 -9.06 9.97 -11.26
N ASP A 232 -7.93 9.72 -10.60
CA ASP A 232 -7.86 9.63 -9.14
C ASP A 232 -8.14 10.98 -8.48
N HIS A 233 -9.15 11.00 -7.58
CA HIS A 233 -9.54 12.16 -6.79
C HIS A 233 -9.16 12.06 -5.30
N LEU A 234 -8.62 10.91 -4.86
CA LEU A 234 -8.22 10.66 -3.48
C LEU A 234 -6.74 10.95 -3.22
N THR A 235 -5.90 10.62 -4.21
CA THR A 235 -4.49 11.00 -4.20
C THR A 235 -4.15 11.78 -5.48
N ASN A 236 -3.06 12.54 -5.44
CA ASN A 236 -2.70 13.42 -6.55
C ASN A 236 -1.72 12.72 -7.50
N PRO A 237 -2.11 12.44 -8.78
CA PRO A 237 -1.20 11.83 -9.77
C PRO A 237 0.09 12.62 -10.01
N ASP A 238 0.08 13.93 -9.76
CA ASP A 238 1.29 14.75 -9.88
C ASP A 238 2.36 14.39 -8.84
N GLY A 239 1.96 13.84 -7.69
CA GLY A 239 2.89 13.28 -6.71
C GLY A 239 3.71 12.13 -7.30
N SER A 240 3.06 11.21 -8.02
CA SER A 240 3.71 10.10 -8.73
C SER A 240 4.65 10.59 -9.83
N LYS A 241 4.21 11.57 -10.64
CA LYS A 241 5.05 12.17 -11.69
C LYS A 241 6.29 12.87 -11.11
N LYS A 242 6.15 13.54 -9.95
CA LYS A 242 7.28 14.19 -9.27
C LYS A 242 8.24 13.17 -8.69
N LEU A 243 7.72 12.13 -8.01
CA LEU A 243 8.57 11.05 -7.49
C LEU A 243 9.37 10.39 -8.62
N TYR A 244 8.73 10.05 -9.74
CA TYR A 244 9.41 9.49 -10.91
C TYR A 244 10.55 10.38 -11.41
N LYS A 245 10.35 11.70 -11.47
CA LYS A 245 11.39 12.65 -11.90
C LYS A 245 12.54 12.76 -10.91
N GLN A 246 12.25 12.70 -9.61
CA GLN A 246 13.20 12.99 -8.54
C GLN A 246 13.97 11.76 -8.05
N ALA A 247 13.39 10.56 -8.15
CA ALA A 247 14.05 9.33 -7.74
C ALA A 247 15.36 9.11 -8.52
N ALA A 248 16.42 8.76 -7.79
CA ALA A 248 17.74 8.49 -8.35
C ALA A 248 17.87 7.07 -8.93
N SER A 249 16.82 6.26 -8.85
CA SER A 249 16.79 4.94 -9.46
C SER A 249 17.08 5.02 -10.96
N GLU A 250 18.00 4.19 -11.43
CA GLU A 250 18.29 4.00 -12.86
C GLU A 250 17.25 3.12 -13.54
N ASP A 251 16.59 2.26 -12.75
CA ASP A 251 15.49 1.38 -13.17
C ASP A 251 14.17 1.87 -12.58
N LYS A 252 13.52 2.80 -13.27
CA LYS A 252 12.25 3.38 -12.84
C LYS A 252 11.25 3.49 -13.97
N GLU A 253 10.01 3.13 -13.66
CA GLU A 253 8.89 3.19 -14.59
C GLU A 253 7.71 3.94 -13.99
N LEU A 254 7.00 4.71 -14.81
CA LEU A 254 5.74 5.38 -14.46
C LEU A 254 4.66 4.95 -15.44
N LYS A 255 3.63 4.26 -14.93
CA LYS A 255 2.43 3.88 -15.69
C LYS A 255 1.25 4.72 -15.24
N LEU A 256 0.68 5.48 -16.17
CA LEU A 256 -0.55 6.24 -15.94
C LEU A 256 -1.69 5.55 -16.69
N TYR A 257 -2.73 5.15 -15.94
CA TYR A 257 -3.92 4.51 -16.48
C TYR A 257 -4.99 5.57 -16.72
N GLU A 258 -5.31 5.79 -17.99
CA GLU A 258 -6.20 6.87 -18.39
C GLU A 258 -7.62 6.66 -17.86
N GLY A 259 -8.13 7.66 -17.16
CA GLY A 259 -9.47 7.67 -16.60
C GLY A 259 -9.66 6.81 -15.34
N LEU A 260 -8.80 5.84 -15.02
CA LEU A 260 -8.98 5.01 -13.84
C LEU A 260 -8.92 5.82 -12.55
N TYR A 261 -9.68 5.37 -11.53
CA TYR A 261 -9.75 5.99 -10.23
C TYR A 261 -8.65 5.47 -9.29
N HIS A 262 -8.89 5.51 -7.99
CA HIS A 262 -7.88 5.32 -6.97
C HIS A 262 -7.41 3.87 -6.79
N GLU A 263 -8.36 2.93 -6.68
CA GLU A 263 -8.06 1.52 -6.40
C GLU A 263 -7.73 0.75 -7.68
N LEU A 264 -6.58 1.01 -8.31
CA LEU A 264 -6.17 0.37 -9.58
C LEU A 264 -6.30 -1.15 -9.57
N LEU A 265 -6.06 -1.78 -8.41
CA LEU A 265 -6.15 -3.24 -8.21
C LEU A 265 -7.59 -3.74 -8.04
N ASN A 266 -8.57 -2.82 -7.98
CA ASN A 266 -10.01 -3.07 -7.86
C ASN A 266 -10.79 -2.27 -8.91
N GLU A 267 -10.18 -1.98 -10.07
CA GLU A 267 -10.77 -1.20 -11.16
C GLU A 267 -11.21 -2.07 -12.33
N THR A 268 -11.89 -1.46 -13.32
CA THR A 268 -12.35 -2.13 -14.53
C THR A 268 -11.24 -2.80 -15.34
N GLU A 269 -10.02 -2.28 -15.24
CA GLU A 269 -8.82 -2.80 -15.91
C GLU A 269 -7.87 -3.52 -14.92
N GLN A 270 -8.37 -4.03 -13.80
CA GLN A 270 -7.53 -4.64 -12.75
C GLN A 270 -6.62 -5.77 -13.28
N GLU A 271 -7.09 -6.60 -14.20
CA GLU A 271 -6.27 -7.67 -14.79
C GLU A 271 -5.05 -7.10 -15.51
N ARG A 272 -5.23 -6.06 -16.33
CA ARG A 272 -4.14 -5.36 -17.00
C ARG A 272 -3.15 -4.77 -16.02
N VAL A 273 -3.63 -4.17 -14.92
CA VAL A 273 -2.77 -3.62 -13.87
C VAL A 273 -1.94 -4.72 -13.20
N LEU A 274 -2.56 -5.86 -12.89
CA LEU A 274 -1.88 -7.01 -12.29
C LEU A 274 -0.89 -7.67 -13.26
N GLU A 275 -1.22 -7.77 -14.55
CA GLU A 275 -0.29 -8.21 -15.60
C GLU A 275 0.94 -7.29 -15.70
N ASP A 276 0.72 -5.98 -15.74
CA ASP A 276 1.79 -4.99 -15.78
C ASP A 276 2.74 -5.12 -14.58
N ILE A 277 2.22 -5.35 -13.37
CA ILE A 277 3.05 -5.61 -12.19
C ILE A 277 3.82 -6.92 -12.37
N THR A 278 3.12 -8.00 -12.75
CA THR A 278 3.74 -9.32 -12.89
C THR A 278 4.88 -9.30 -13.89
N LEU A 279 4.69 -8.69 -15.05
CA LEU A 279 5.74 -8.53 -16.06
C LEU A 279 6.95 -7.74 -15.51
N TRP A 280 6.69 -6.66 -14.78
CA TRP A 280 7.73 -5.86 -14.16
C TRP A 280 8.53 -6.65 -13.11
N LEU A 281 7.86 -7.47 -12.29
CA LEU A 281 8.50 -8.36 -11.32
C LEU A 281 9.35 -9.44 -12.02
N ASP A 282 8.79 -10.07 -13.08
CA ASP A 282 9.44 -11.15 -13.85
C ASP A 282 10.73 -10.70 -14.50
N GLU A 283 10.79 -9.48 -14.99
CA GLU A 283 11.99 -8.90 -15.61
C GLU A 283 13.16 -8.78 -14.61
N ARG A 284 12.88 -8.65 -13.33
CA ARG A 284 13.90 -8.47 -12.26
C ARG A 284 14.26 -9.77 -11.53
N LEU A 285 13.68 -10.89 -11.95
CA LEU A 285 14.03 -12.23 -11.49
C LEU A 285 14.90 -13.01 -12.52
N ARG A 286 15.30 -12.36 -13.62
CA ARG A 286 16.09 -12.96 -14.70
C ARG A 286 17.58 -12.86 -14.45
#